data_6aa116845d6307e760cc4fdde8482efe
#
_entry.id   6aa116845d6307e760cc4fdde8482efe
#
_cell.length_a   1.000
_cell.length_b   1.000
_cell.length_c   1.000
_cell.angle_alpha   90.00
_cell.angle_beta   90.00
_cell.angle_gamma   90.00
#
_symmetry.space_group_name_H-M   'P 1'
#
loop_
_entity.id
_entity.type
_entity.pdbx_description
1 polymer ?
#
loop_
_entity_poly.entity_id
_entity_poly.type
_entity_poly.pdbx_seq_one_letter_code
_entity_poly.pdbx_strand_id
1 'polypeptide(L)'
;MNIKLFGFCCTALVIGSIQGCAVSEQASITQSAAKPITVRKSPNDDRDYRYLELSNKMRVLLVSDPSTDKAAAALSIYRGSFHEPASRPGLAHFLEHMLFIGTEKYPEVDSFQNFITGNGGSSNAYTAQDHTNYFFDIQASGFNEGLDRFAHFFIDPLLSPEYVEREKNAVHSEYQMQIKDDGWRGYMVSKRALNPEHPGHRFTIGSLETLKGDVGSDLMTFFAENYSADQMGLVILADQSLDELEALVTPLFNQVKNTDIGSSYPDEALFTRAQLPAVLTSISLKEKYQIAYNFPMPNTREVYKTKPEQYISNLLGHEGKGSLHSVLNERGWI
;
A
#
# COMPACT_ATOMS: atom_id res chain seq x y z
N MET A 1 -26.84 44.75 40.42
CA MET A 1 -26.85 45.38 41.78
C MET A 1 -25.40 45.38 42.25
N ASN A 2 -24.83 46.60 42.38
CA ASN A 2 -23.59 47.02 43.06
C ASN A 2 -22.26 46.45 42.53
N ILE A 3 -21.45 47.15 41.75
CA ILE A 3 -20.68 48.42 41.89
C ILE A 3 -19.71 48.46 43.13
N LYS A 4 -18.41 48.56 42.82
CA LYS A 4 -17.39 49.50 43.35
C LYS A 4 -16.02 49.03 42.90
N LEU A 5 -15.25 49.62 42.05
CA LEU A 5 -14.53 50.90 41.90
C LEU A 5 -13.57 51.24 43.07
N PHE A 6 -12.42 51.76 42.68
CA PHE A 6 -11.31 52.50 43.32
C PHE A 6 -10.02 51.65 43.49
N GLY A 7 -8.83 52.12 43.15
CA GLY A 7 -8.38 53.48 42.83
C GLY A 7 -6.91 53.50 42.42
N PHE A 8 -6.54 54.57 41.83
CA PHE A 8 -5.27 55.10 41.36
C PHE A 8 -4.10 55.02 42.36
N CYS A 9 -2.86 54.79 41.90
CA CYS A 9 -1.75 55.63 42.27
C CYS A 9 -0.61 55.60 41.22
N CYS A 10 -0.27 56.77 40.72
CA CYS A 10 0.92 57.09 39.94
C CYS A 10 2.17 57.07 40.83
N THR A 11 3.35 56.75 40.32
CA THR A 11 4.51 57.62 40.34
C THR A 11 5.75 57.02 39.65
N ALA A 12 6.30 57.82 38.79
CA ALA A 12 7.65 58.25 38.53
C ALA A 12 8.61 57.40 37.67
N LEU A 13 8.97 58.03 36.58
CA LEU A 13 10.10 57.80 35.69
C LEU A 13 11.43 57.63 36.40
N VAL A 14 12.25 56.68 35.98
CA VAL A 14 13.70 56.80 35.93
C VAL A 14 14.19 56.27 34.56
N ILE A 15 14.75 57.17 33.78
CA ILE A 15 15.47 56.91 32.54
C ILE A 15 16.86 56.42 32.89
N GLY A 16 17.14 55.17 32.56
CA GLY A 16 18.51 54.63 32.64
C GLY A 16 18.85 53.95 31.31
N SER A 17 19.58 54.65 30.47
CA SER A 17 20.15 54.10 29.22
C SER A 17 21.24 53.08 29.56
N ILE A 18 20.96 51.81 29.28
CA ILE A 18 21.99 50.77 29.24
C ILE A 18 22.03 50.23 27.80
N GLN A 19 23.10 50.60 27.08
CA GLN A 19 23.51 49.93 25.85
C GLN A 19 23.98 48.52 26.22
N GLY A 20 23.13 47.55 25.99
CA GLY A 20 23.47 46.13 26.06
C GLY A 20 23.69 45.60 24.67
N CYS A 21 24.91 45.18 24.36
CA CYS A 21 25.20 44.34 23.17
C CYS A 21 24.30 43.13 23.15
N ALA A 22 23.39 43.04 22.15
CA ALA A 22 22.67 41.85 21.86
C ALA A 22 23.63 40.86 21.17
N VAL A 23 24.16 39.94 21.92
CA VAL A 23 24.75 38.71 21.38
C VAL A 23 23.56 37.83 20.94
N SER A 24 23.36 37.73 19.65
CA SER A 24 22.42 36.76 19.09
C SER A 24 23.00 35.34 19.29
N GLU A 25 22.55 34.67 20.32
CA GLU A 25 22.74 33.24 20.46
C GLU A 25 21.93 32.54 19.34
N GLN A 26 22.61 32.26 18.23
CA GLN A 26 22.09 31.29 17.26
C GLN A 26 22.05 29.94 17.99
N ALA A 27 20.86 29.57 18.46
CA ALA A 27 20.58 28.20 18.86
C ALA A 27 20.76 27.31 17.62
N SER A 28 21.92 26.69 17.50
CA SER A 28 22.16 25.60 16.60
C SER A 28 21.23 24.46 17.04
N ILE A 29 20.12 24.26 16.28
CA ILE A 29 19.30 23.08 16.38
C ILE A 29 20.19 21.94 15.89
N THR A 30 20.90 21.30 16.82
CA THR A 30 21.51 20.00 16.58
C THR A 30 20.35 19.03 16.32
N GLN A 31 20.06 18.79 15.05
CA GLN A 31 19.28 17.62 14.65
C GLN A 31 19.98 16.41 15.28
N SER A 32 19.32 15.82 16.28
CA SER A 32 19.72 14.53 16.83
C SER A 32 19.69 13.54 15.66
N ALA A 33 20.85 13.18 15.16
CA ALA A 33 20.95 12.15 14.15
C ALA A 33 20.28 10.90 14.71
N ALA A 34 19.13 10.51 14.13
CA ALA A 34 18.46 9.27 14.50
C ALA A 34 19.48 8.13 14.38
N LYS A 35 19.56 7.28 15.41
CA LYS A 35 20.46 6.12 15.36
C LYS A 35 20.17 5.33 14.09
N PRO A 36 21.20 4.99 13.29
CA PRO A 36 20.99 4.20 12.09
C PRO A 36 20.28 2.90 12.46
N ILE A 37 19.18 2.63 11.78
CA ILE A 37 18.42 1.39 11.96
C ILE A 37 19.29 0.26 11.39
N THR A 38 19.73 -0.65 12.26
CA THR A 38 20.48 -1.81 11.82
C THR A 38 19.51 -2.86 11.27
N VAL A 39 19.64 -3.17 10.00
CA VAL A 39 18.86 -4.23 9.36
C VAL A 39 19.38 -5.59 9.84
N ARG A 40 18.46 -6.43 10.35
CA ARG A 40 18.79 -7.78 10.75
C ARG A 40 18.74 -8.69 9.52
N LYS A 41 19.90 -9.26 9.13
CA LYS A 41 20.01 -10.20 8.01
C LYS A 41 20.52 -11.58 8.44
N SER A 42 20.33 -12.57 7.58
CA SER A 42 20.91 -13.91 7.75
C SER A 42 22.43 -13.84 7.68
N PRO A 43 23.16 -14.70 8.41
CA PRO A 43 24.62 -14.82 8.25
C PRO A 43 25.07 -15.25 6.84
N ASN A 44 24.18 -15.86 6.06
CA ASN A 44 24.42 -16.30 4.68
C ASN A 44 23.90 -15.30 3.64
N ASP A 45 23.58 -14.07 4.04
CA ASP A 45 23.11 -13.02 3.16
C ASP A 45 24.24 -12.00 2.97
N ASP A 46 24.85 -12.00 1.78
CA ASP A 46 26.02 -11.17 1.46
C ASP A 46 25.62 -9.75 0.98
N ARG A 47 24.32 -9.47 0.79
CA ARG A 47 23.81 -8.17 0.37
C ARG A 47 23.95 -7.12 1.47
N ASP A 48 24.10 -5.87 1.07
CA ASP A 48 24.09 -4.74 1.99
C ASP A 48 22.74 -4.04 1.99
N TYR A 49 22.37 -3.48 3.15
CA TYR A 49 21.05 -2.91 3.38
C TYR A 49 21.13 -1.54 4.06
N ARG A 50 20.29 -0.59 3.60
CA ARG A 50 20.12 0.70 4.24
C ARG A 50 18.64 1.05 4.31
N TYR A 51 18.14 1.33 5.52
CA TYR A 51 16.82 1.90 5.73
C TYR A 51 16.92 3.42 5.80
N LEU A 52 16.03 4.10 5.10
CA LEU A 52 15.91 5.56 5.08
C LEU A 52 14.46 5.96 5.35
N GLU A 53 14.29 7.12 5.97
CA GLU A 53 13.04 7.86 5.95
C GLU A 53 13.31 9.18 5.24
N LEU A 54 12.67 9.40 4.11
CA LEU A 54 12.84 10.60 3.30
C LEU A 54 12.21 11.82 3.98
N SER A 55 12.56 13.01 3.52
CA SER A 55 12.03 14.27 4.10
C SER A 55 10.50 14.38 3.99
N ASN A 56 9.90 13.70 2.99
CA ASN A 56 8.45 13.57 2.81
C ASN A 56 7.83 12.39 3.60
N LYS A 57 8.57 11.78 4.53
CA LYS A 57 8.17 10.63 5.37
C LYS A 57 8.00 9.30 4.63
N MET A 58 8.34 9.21 3.35
CA MET A 58 8.38 7.93 2.66
C MET A 58 9.45 7.02 3.28
N ARG A 59 9.10 5.77 3.54
CA ARG A 59 10.04 4.77 4.07
C ARG A 59 10.70 4.04 2.91
N VAL A 60 12.02 3.94 2.95
CA VAL A 60 12.80 3.33 1.87
C VAL A 60 13.74 2.27 2.43
N LEU A 61 13.79 1.13 1.78
CA LEU A 61 14.80 0.10 2.01
C LEU A 61 15.63 -0.07 0.73
N LEU A 62 16.91 0.24 0.82
CA LEU A 62 17.88 0.00 -0.23
C LEU A 62 18.60 -1.31 0.01
N VAL A 63 18.75 -2.10 -1.04
CA VAL A 63 19.45 -3.38 -1.06
C VAL A 63 20.49 -3.35 -2.17
N SER A 64 21.77 -3.41 -1.80
CA SER A 64 22.89 -3.50 -2.72
C SER A 64 23.31 -4.97 -2.85
N ASP A 65 23.27 -5.49 -4.07
CA ASP A 65 23.71 -6.84 -4.42
C ASP A 65 24.63 -6.76 -5.66
N PRO A 66 25.96 -6.61 -5.47
CA PRO A 66 26.90 -6.50 -6.59
C PRO A 66 26.97 -7.75 -7.49
N SER A 67 26.32 -8.83 -7.09
CA SER A 67 26.31 -10.08 -7.87
C SER A 67 25.11 -10.23 -8.79
N THR A 68 24.11 -9.32 -8.69
CA THR A 68 22.90 -9.38 -9.52
C THR A 68 23.13 -8.75 -10.89
N ASP A 69 22.55 -9.35 -11.92
CA ASP A 69 22.47 -8.80 -13.29
C ASP A 69 21.15 -8.05 -13.53
N LYS A 70 20.23 -8.12 -12.58
CA LYS A 70 18.93 -7.44 -12.61
C LYS A 70 18.77 -6.51 -11.43
N ALA A 71 18.01 -5.45 -11.66
CA ALA A 71 17.53 -4.56 -10.60
C ALA A 71 16.01 -4.63 -10.50
N ALA A 72 15.49 -4.30 -9.33
CA ALA A 72 14.06 -4.31 -9.06
C ALA A 72 13.66 -3.17 -8.12
N ALA A 73 12.43 -2.69 -8.29
CA ALA A 73 11.80 -1.77 -7.35
C ALA A 73 10.38 -2.21 -7.06
N ALA A 74 9.95 -2.02 -5.80
CA ALA A 74 8.58 -2.24 -5.36
C ALA A 74 8.15 -1.10 -4.45
N LEU A 75 6.98 -0.52 -4.72
CA LEU A 75 6.37 0.52 -3.90
C LEU A 75 4.99 0.07 -3.47
N SER A 76 4.79 0.02 -2.16
CA SER A 76 3.48 -0.27 -1.55
C SER A 76 2.90 1.00 -0.94
N ILE A 77 1.63 1.25 -1.24
CA ILE A 77 0.83 2.29 -0.62
C ILE A 77 -0.15 1.62 0.33
N TYR A 78 -0.20 2.03 1.59
CA TYR A 78 -1.14 1.50 2.60
C TYR A 78 -2.55 2.07 2.38
N ARG A 79 -3.00 2.00 1.14
CA ARG A 79 -4.34 2.32 0.65
C ARG A 79 -4.75 1.27 -0.36
N GLY A 80 -5.94 0.74 -0.19
CA GLY A 80 -6.52 -0.28 -1.06
C GLY A 80 -8.04 -0.16 -1.07
N SER A 81 -8.73 -1.24 -1.36
CA SER A 81 -10.19 -1.21 -1.54
C SER A 81 -11.00 -0.87 -0.28
N PHE A 82 -10.43 -0.90 0.92
CA PHE A 82 -11.08 -0.39 2.13
C PHE A 82 -11.32 1.12 2.09
N HIS A 83 -10.51 1.84 1.33
CA HIS A 83 -10.52 3.31 1.24
C HIS A 83 -11.39 3.84 0.10
N GLU A 84 -11.98 2.95 -0.69
CA GLU A 84 -12.89 3.33 -1.77
C GLU A 84 -14.20 3.91 -1.23
N PRO A 85 -14.77 4.95 -1.85
CA PRO A 85 -16.12 5.36 -1.54
C PRO A 85 -17.10 4.22 -1.79
N ALA A 86 -18.11 4.08 -0.92
CA ALA A 86 -19.09 2.99 -1.01
C ALA A 86 -19.86 2.98 -2.35
N SER A 87 -19.94 4.12 -3.02
CA SER A 87 -20.57 4.30 -4.34
C SER A 87 -19.72 3.80 -5.52
N ARG A 88 -18.42 3.50 -5.30
CA ARG A 88 -17.44 3.18 -6.36
C ARG A 88 -16.60 1.94 -6.04
N PRO A 89 -17.19 0.76 -5.84
CA PRO A 89 -16.40 -0.45 -5.64
C PRO A 89 -15.53 -0.77 -6.87
N GLY A 90 -14.23 -0.97 -6.66
CA GLY A 90 -13.24 -1.20 -7.72
C GLY A 90 -12.46 0.05 -8.15
N LEU A 91 -12.67 1.20 -7.49
CA LEU A 91 -11.98 2.44 -7.84
C LEU A 91 -10.46 2.36 -7.56
N ALA A 92 -10.04 1.72 -6.46
CA ALA A 92 -8.62 1.55 -6.15
C ALA A 92 -7.91 0.66 -7.19
N HIS A 93 -8.55 -0.43 -7.60
CA HIS A 93 -8.05 -1.30 -8.66
C HIS A 93 -8.04 -0.59 -10.02
N PHE A 94 -9.06 0.20 -10.29
CA PHE A 94 -9.11 0.99 -11.51
C PHE A 94 -8.01 2.08 -11.55
N LEU A 95 -7.71 2.72 -10.41
CA LEU A 95 -6.56 3.63 -10.30
C LEU A 95 -5.23 2.90 -10.56
N GLU A 96 -5.09 1.67 -10.07
CA GLU A 96 -3.92 0.83 -10.35
C GLU A 96 -3.66 0.72 -11.85
N HIS A 97 -4.68 0.37 -12.65
CA HIS A 97 -4.59 0.33 -14.12
C HIS A 97 -4.18 1.68 -14.72
N MET A 98 -4.82 2.74 -14.26
CA MET A 98 -4.64 4.07 -14.83
C MET A 98 -3.24 4.66 -14.63
N LEU A 99 -2.53 4.27 -13.57
CA LEU A 99 -1.16 4.76 -13.33
C LEU A 99 -0.14 4.25 -14.37
N PHE A 100 -0.41 3.13 -15.03
CA PHE A 100 0.45 2.61 -16.09
C PHE A 100 0.29 3.34 -17.43
N ILE A 101 -0.77 4.14 -17.59
CA ILE A 101 -1.12 4.72 -18.89
C ILE A 101 -0.16 5.83 -19.32
N GLY A 102 0.28 6.66 -18.37
CA GLY A 102 1.24 7.73 -18.65
C GLY A 102 1.35 8.73 -17.53
N THR A 103 2.42 9.51 -17.57
CA THR A 103 2.74 10.57 -16.62
C THR A 103 3.04 11.86 -17.36
N GLU A 104 3.10 13.00 -16.68
CA GLU A 104 3.44 14.28 -17.33
C GLU A 104 4.80 14.22 -18.02
N LYS A 105 5.78 13.55 -17.39
CA LYS A 105 7.12 13.39 -17.97
C LYS A 105 7.18 12.36 -19.10
N TYR A 106 6.35 11.32 -19.05
CA TYR A 106 6.29 10.22 -20.00
C TYR A 106 4.85 10.01 -20.48
N PRO A 107 4.33 10.93 -21.35
CA PRO A 107 2.91 10.96 -21.68
C PRO A 107 2.47 9.87 -22.67
N GLU A 108 3.42 9.19 -23.33
CA GLU A 108 3.11 8.16 -24.31
C GLU A 108 2.55 6.92 -23.63
N VAL A 109 1.40 6.47 -24.12
CA VAL A 109 0.71 5.26 -23.62
C VAL A 109 1.61 4.04 -23.76
N ASP A 110 1.58 3.19 -22.73
CA ASP A 110 2.37 1.96 -22.65
C ASP A 110 3.90 2.18 -22.67
N SER A 111 4.38 3.44 -22.61
CA SER A 111 5.82 3.76 -22.69
C SER A 111 6.61 3.12 -21.54
N PHE A 112 6.04 3.03 -20.34
CA PHE A 112 6.67 2.33 -19.22
C PHE A 112 6.80 0.83 -19.49
N GLN A 113 5.70 0.17 -19.85
CA GLN A 113 5.68 -1.25 -20.15
C GLN A 113 6.63 -1.62 -21.28
N ASN A 114 6.64 -0.81 -22.35
CA ASN A 114 7.54 -0.99 -23.51
C ASN A 114 9.02 -0.82 -23.12
N PHE A 115 9.32 0.16 -22.26
CA PHE A 115 10.66 0.38 -21.77
C PHE A 115 11.16 -0.78 -20.92
N ILE A 116 10.35 -1.24 -19.94
CA ILE A 116 10.68 -2.36 -19.06
C ILE A 116 10.91 -3.64 -19.86
N THR A 117 9.97 -4.01 -20.74
CA THR A 117 10.09 -5.22 -21.56
C THR A 117 11.22 -5.14 -22.57
N GLY A 118 11.44 -3.97 -23.18
CA GLY A 118 12.56 -3.73 -24.10
C GLY A 118 13.93 -3.86 -23.45
N ASN A 119 14.02 -3.70 -22.14
CA ASN A 119 15.23 -3.90 -21.33
C ASN A 119 15.22 -5.23 -20.54
N GLY A 120 14.49 -6.24 -21.03
CA GLY A 120 14.50 -7.61 -20.46
C GLY A 120 13.86 -7.74 -19.10
N GLY A 121 12.97 -6.83 -18.75
CA GLY A 121 12.25 -6.81 -17.48
C GLY A 121 10.77 -7.16 -17.59
N SER A 122 10.12 -7.13 -16.46
CA SER A 122 8.67 -7.26 -16.30
C SER A 122 8.14 -6.29 -15.25
N SER A 123 6.89 -5.91 -15.35
CA SER A 123 6.20 -5.10 -14.33
C SER A 123 4.81 -5.62 -14.08
N ASN A 124 4.33 -5.39 -12.86
CA ASN A 124 2.96 -5.71 -12.46
C ASN A 124 2.56 -4.86 -11.25
N ALA A 125 1.28 -4.96 -10.90
CA ALA A 125 0.74 -4.41 -9.67
C ALA A 125 -0.37 -5.31 -9.13
N TYR A 126 -0.84 -5.05 -7.93
CA TYR A 126 -2.06 -5.63 -7.39
C TYR A 126 -2.67 -4.71 -6.32
N THR A 127 -3.99 -4.71 -6.25
CA THR A 127 -4.77 -4.01 -5.24
C THR A 127 -5.35 -5.01 -4.25
N ALA A 128 -4.91 -4.92 -3.01
CA ALA A 128 -5.47 -5.63 -1.86
C ALA A 128 -6.54 -4.78 -1.15
N GLN A 129 -7.02 -5.27 -0.01
CA GLN A 129 -8.00 -4.54 0.77
C GLN A 129 -7.41 -3.32 1.46
N ASP A 130 -6.21 -3.44 2.03
CA ASP A 130 -5.55 -2.43 2.85
C ASP A 130 -4.33 -1.77 2.17
N HIS A 131 -3.90 -2.28 1.03
CA HIS A 131 -2.77 -1.71 0.28
C HIS A 131 -2.86 -1.98 -1.21
N THR A 132 -2.12 -1.18 -1.99
CA THR A 132 -1.83 -1.39 -3.42
C THR A 132 -0.32 -1.45 -3.60
N ASN A 133 0.17 -2.39 -4.38
CA ASN A 133 1.60 -2.58 -4.61
C ASN A 133 1.91 -2.56 -6.10
N TYR A 134 2.94 -1.81 -6.47
CA TYR A 134 3.48 -1.67 -7.83
C TYR A 134 4.92 -2.18 -7.83
N PHE A 135 5.33 -2.90 -8.84
CA PHE A 135 6.70 -3.41 -8.88
C PHE A 135 7.16 -3.70 -10.31
N PHE A 136 8.46 -3.65 -10.50
CA PHE A 136 9.11 -4.08 -11.73
C PHE A 136 10.49 -4.67 -11.45
N ASP A 137 10.97 -5.49 -12.38
CA ASP A 137 12.36 -5.87 -12.55
C ASP A 137 12.85 -5.44 -13.93
N ILE A 138 14.17 -5.26 -14.08
CA ILE A 138 14.79 -4.82 -15.33
C ILE A 138 16.27 -5.23 -15.34
N GLN A 139 16.93 -5.29 -16.51
CA GLN A 139 18.38 -5.39 -16.54
C GLN A 139 19.02 -4.17 -15.86
N ALA A 140 20.12 -4.37 -15.14
CA ALA A 140 20.79 -3.31 -14.35
C ALA A 140 21.10 -2.06 -15.18
N SER A 141 21.46 -2.22 -16.46
CA SER A 141 21.75 -1.10 -17.38
C SER A 141 20.56 -0.17 -17.64
N GLY A 142 19.33 -0.66 -17.52
CA GLY A 142 18.10 0.12 -17.72
C GLY A 142 17.51 0.67 -16.43
N PHE A 143 18.10 0.34 -15.27
CA PHE A 143 17.44 0.57 -13.99
C PHE A 143 17.17 2.05 -13.68
N ASN A 144 18.14 2.94 -13.88
CA ASN A 144 17.98 4.34 -13.50
C ASN A 144 16.83 5.03 -14.25
N GLU A 145 16.70 4.77 -15.56
CA GLU A 145 15.58 5.29 -16.35
C GLU A 145 14.27 4.58 -15.99
N GLY A 146 14.30 3.26 -15.78
CA GLY A 146 13.11 2.51 -15.33
C GLY A 146 12.57 3.01 -13.99
N LEU A 147 13.46 3.32 -13.04
CA LEU A 147 13.10 3.86 -11.74
C LEU A 147 12.54 5.28 -11.84
N ASP A 148 13.11 6.12 -12.69
CA ASP A 148 12.62 7.48 -12.95
C ASP A 148 11.19 7.45 -13.52
N ARG A 149 10.94 6.60 -14.53
CA ARG A 149 9.60 6.38 -15.09
C ARG A 149 8.62 5.87 -14.04
N PHE A 150 9.05 4.94 -13.20
CA PHE A 150 8.22 4.36 -12.13
C PHE A 150 7.86 5.38 -11.05
N ALA A 151 8.80 6.25 -10.66
CA ALA A 151 8.55 7.28 -9.66
C ALA A 151 7.46 8.27 -10.09
N HIS A 152 7.40 8.58 -11.38
CA HIS A 152 6.41 9.51 -11.95
C HIS A 152 4.96 8.99 -11.86
N PHE A 153 4.72 7.70 -11.65
CA PHE A 153 3.40 7.17 -11.30
C PHE A 153 2.83 7.83 -10.03
N PHE A 154 3.71 8.22 -9.11
CA PHE A 154 3.36 8.75 -7.79
C PHE A 154 3.58 10.25 -7.68
N ILE A 155 4.29 10.85 -8.64
CA ILE A 155 4.60 12.29 -8.66
C ILE A 155 3.54 13.04 -9.47
N ASP A 156 3.31 12.63 -10.73
CA ASP A 156 2.51 13.37 -11.70
C ASP A 156 1.80 12.47 -12.73
N PRO A 157 0.98 11.48 -12.29
CA PRO A 157 0.24 10.65 -13.22
C PRO A 157 -0.77 11.49 -14.01
N LEU A 158 -0.89 11.24 -15.31
CA LEU A 158 -1.83 11.97 -16.17
C LEU A 158 -3.29 11.63 -15.88
N LEU A 159 -3.58 10.39 -15.46
CA LEU A 159 -4.97 9.89 -15.29
C LEU A 159 -5.88 10.31 -16.46
N SER A 160 -5.35 10.18 -17.67
CA SER A 160 -5.89 10.78 -18.90
C SER A 160 -7.34 10.34 -19.16
N PRO A 161 -8.30 11.29 -19.28
CA PRO A 161 -9.70 10.97 -19.56
C PRO A 161 -9.91 10.20 -20.86
N GLU A 162 -9.02 10.36 -21.83
CA GLU A 162 -9.06 9.66 -23.12
C GLU A 162 -9.00 8.16 -22.97
N TYR A 163 -8.27 7.65 -21.97
CA TYR A 163 -8.07 6.22 -21.75
C TYR A 163 -8.98 5.60 -20.71
N VAL A 164 -9.76 6.42 -19.99
CA VAL A 164 -10.70 5.96 -18.95
C VAL A 164 -11.65 4.88 -19.49
N GLU A 165 -12.25 5.09 -20.65
CA GLU A 165 -13.20 4.11 -21.22
C GLU A 165 -12.50 2.84 -21.70
N ARG A 166 -11.26 2.92 -22.20
CA ARG A 166 -10.46 1.75 -22.56
C ARG A 166 -10.19 0.89 -21.32
N GLU A 167 -9.69 1.50 -20.26
CA GLU A 167 -9.32 0.79 -19.03
C GLU A 167 -10.54 0.29 -18.24
N LYS A 168 -11.67 0.97 -18.28
CA LYS A 168 -12.94 0.45 -17.76
C LYS A 168 -13.33 -0.87 -18.43
N ASN A 169 -13.13 -0.97 -19.75
CA ASN A 169 -13.40 -2.20 -20.48
C ASN A 169 -12.37 -3.30 -20.14
N ALA A 170 -11.10 -2.95 -19.89
CA ALA A 170 -10.09 -3.90 -19.44
C ALA A 170 -10.45 -4.49 -18.06
N VAL A 171 -10.74 -3.64 -17.07
CA VAL A 171 -11.21 -4.05 -15.74
C VAL A 171 -12.50 -4.88 -15.81
N HIS A 172 -13.44 -4.49 -16.68
CA HIS A 172 -14.67 -5.27 -16.87
C HIS A 172 -14.41 -6.64 -17.47
N SER A 173 -13.49 -6.75 -18.41
CA SER A 173 -13.07 -8.02 -19.01
C SER A 173 -12.44 -8.93 -17.96
N GLU A 174 -11.62 -8.39 -17.08
CA GLU A 174 -11.08 -9.10 -15.93
C GLU A 174 -12.19 -9.57 -14.98
N TYR A 175 -13.11 -8.70 -14.62
CA TYR A 175 -14.29 -9.06 -13.84
C TYR A 175 -15.07 -10.23 -14.48
N GLN A 176 -15.30 -10.17 -15.79
CA GLN A 176 -16.00 -11.24 -16.53
C GLN A 176 -15.23 -12.56 -16.54
N MET A 177 -13.90 -12.52 -16.51
CA MET A 177 -13.05 -13.70 -16.37
C MET A 177 -13.15 -14.28 -14.96
N GLN A 178 -13.06 -13.43 -13.94
CA GLN A 178 -13.06 -13.85 -12.54
C GLN A 178 -14.39 -14.47 -12.09
N ILE A 179 -15.54 -13.98 -12.56
CA ILE A 179 -16.84 -14.58 -12.23
C ILE A 179 -17.05 -15.97 -12.83
N LYS A 180 -16.16 -16.41 -13.74
CA LYS A 180 -16.15 -17.76 -14.33
C LYS A 180 -15.17 -18.71 -13.62
N ASP A 181 -14.48 -18.23 -12.59
CA ASP A 181 -13.59 -19.04 -11.75
C ASP A 181 -14.27 -19.41 -10.43
N ASP A 182 -14.24 -20.69 -10.06
CA ASP A 182 -14.92 -21.19 -8.86
C ASP A 182 -14.27 -20.69 -7.55
N GLY A 183 -12.96 -20.41 -7.56
CA GLY A 183 -12.26 -19.81 -6.42
C GLY A 183 -12.76 -18.38 -6.14
N TRP A 184 -12.80 -17.56 -7.19
CA TRP A 184 -13.32 -16.19 -7.11
C TRP A 184 -14.80 -16.14 -6.73
N ARG A 185 -15.61 -17.06 -7.27
CA ARG A 185 -17.03 -17.20 -6.90
C ARG A 185 -17.19 -17.55 -5.42
N GLY A 186 -16.41 -18.50 -4.93
CA GLY A 186 -16.36 -18.85 -3.51
C GLY A 186 -15.96 -17.65 -2.64
N TYR A 187 -14.96 -16.90 -3.06
CA TYR A 187 -14.54 -15.65 -2.40
C TYR A 187 -15.67 -14.60 -2.37
N MET A 188 -16.34 -14.34 -3.50
CA MET A 188 -17.49 -13.44 -3.57
C MET A 188 -18.63 -13.85 -2.63
N VAL A 189 -18.93 -15.16 -2.60
CA VAL A 189 -19.96 -15.71 -1.70
C VAL A 189 -19.55 -15.54 -0.24
N SER A 190 -18.29 -15.81 0.10
CA SER A 190 -17.81 -15.64 1.49
C SER A 190 -17.96 -14.22 2.04
N LYS A 191 -17.84 -13.20 1.18
CA LYS A 191 -18.06 -11.79 1.54
C LYS A 191 -19.50 -11.50 2.02
N ARG A 192 -20.48 -12.34 1.67
CA ARG A 192 -21.87 -12.23 2.15
C ARG A 192 -22.03 -12.51 3.65
N ALA A 193 -21.06 -13.20 4.27
CA ALA A 193 -21.01 -13.42 5.70
C ALA A 193 -20.38 -12.28 6.48
N LEU A 194 -19.77 -11.30 5.80
CA LEU A 194 -19.13 -10.16 6.44
C LEU A 194 -20.17 -9.11 6.86
N ASN A 195 -19.79 -8.30 7.84
CA ASN A 195 -20.58 -7.14 8.23
C ASN A 195 -20.81 -6.20 7.04
N PRO A 196 -22.06 -5.89 6.63
CA PRO A 196 -22.32 -5.02 5.49
C PRO A 196 -21.87 -3.57 5.70
N GLU A 197 -21.67 -3.13 6.94
CA GLU A 197 -21.10 -1.81 7.23
C GLU A 197 -19.56 -1.78 7.02
N HIS A 198 -18.90 -2.94 7.14
CA HIS A 198 -17.45 -3.00 6.92
C HIS A 198 -17.14 -3.02 5.42
N PRO A 199 -16.22 -2.16 4.91
CA PRO A 199 -15.92 -2.10 3.48
C PRO A 199 -15.43 -3.42 2.87
N GLY A 200 -14.93 -4.33 3.69
CA GLY A 200 -14.52 -5.68 3.29
C GLY A 200 -15.62 -6.55 2.70
N HIS A 201 -16.92 -6.23 2.93
CA HIS A 201 -18.02 -6.98 2.34
C HIS A 201 -18.17 -6.75 0.82
N ARG A 202 -17.61 -5.67 0.30
CA ARG A 202 -17.71 -5.30 -1.12
C ARG A 202 -16.81 -6.15 -1.99
N PHE A 203 -17.26 -6.41 -3.22
CA PHE A 203 -16.41 -7.01 -4.26
C PHE A 203 -15.78 -5.89 -5.08
N THR A 204 -14.47 -5.88 -5.20
CA THR A 204 -13.68 -4.70 -5.51
C THR A 204 -12.79 -4.81 -6.75
N ILE A 205 -13.06 -5.76 -7.66
CA ILE A 205 -12.39 -5.76 -8.98
C ILE A 205 -12.83 -4.54 -9.79
N GLY A 206 -14.09 -4.18 -9.71
CA GLY A 206 -14.70 -3.18 -10.57
C GLY A 206 -15.45 -3.80 -11.75
N SER A 207 -16.37 -3.05 -12.32
CA SER A 207 -17.13 -3.43 -13.50
C SER A 207 -17.69 -2.19 -14.19
N LEU A 208 -18.23 -2.32 -15.41
CA LEU A 208 -18.91 -1.21 -16.09
C LEU A 208 -20.08 -0.64 -15.28
N GLU A 209 -20.70 -1.44 -14.41
CA GLU A 209 -21.78 -0.97 -13.52
C GLU A 209 -21.25 -0.16 -12.35
N THR A 210 -20.18 -0.61 -11.68
CA THR A 210 -19.62 0.07 -10.51
C THR A 210 -18.79 1.30 -10.89
N LEU A 211 -18.20 1.29 -12.09
CA LEU A 211 -17.37 2.38 -12.64
C LEU A 211 -18.10 3.24 -13.68
N LYS A 212 -19.44 3.27 -13.63
CA LYS A 212 -20.25 4.06 -14.58
C LYS A 212 -20.16 5.57 -14.32
N GLY A 213 -20.45 6.36 -15.35
CA GLY A 213 -20.48 7.83 -15.26
C GLY A 213 -19.06 8.43 -15.22
N ASP A 214 -18.94 9.62 -14.61
CA ASP A 214 -17.68 10.36 -14.51
C ASP A 214 -16.76 9.79 -13.44
N VAL A 215 -16.11 8.67 -13.78
CA VAL A 215 -15.14 8.03 -12.90
C VAL A 215 -13.76 8.71 -12.94
N GLY A 216 -13.46 9.50 -13.97
CA GLY A 216 -12.19 10.22 -14.07
C GLY A 216 -12.01 11.24 -12.95
N SER A 217 -13.06 11.98 -12.62
CA SER A 217 -13.05 12.89 -11.46
C SER A 217 -12.89 12.16 -10.13
N ASP A 218 -13.54 11.00 -9.98
CA ASP A 218 -13.40 10.15 -8.78
C ASP A 218 -11.97 9.60 -8.64
N LEU A 219 -11.30 9.22 -9.75
CA LEU A 219 -9.91 8.79 -9.76
C LEU A 219 -8.95 9.87 -9.27
N MET A 220 -9.08 11.09 -9.82
CA MET A 220 -8.23 12.23 -9.42
C MET A 220 -8.43 12.54 -7.93
N THR A 221 -9.65 12.51 -7.45
CA THR A 221 -9.98 12.72 -6.04
C THR A 221 -9.35 11.62 -5.18
N PHE A 222 -9.55 10.35 -5.55
CA PHE A 222 -9.03 9.22 -4.80
C PHE A 222 -7.50 9.23 -4.75
N PHE A 223 -6.83 9.54 -5.86
CA PHE A 223 -5.38 9.69 -5.89
C PHE A 223 -4.92 10.82 -4.95
N ALA A 224 -5.52 12.01 -5.07
CA ALA A 224 -5.12 13.16 -4.26
C ALA A 224 -5.31 12.97 -2.75
N GLU A 225 -6.34 12.22 -2.35
CA GLU A 225 -6.69 11.97 -0.94
C GLU A 225 -5.93 10.78 -0.33
N ASN A 226 -5.49 9.82 -1.15
CA ASN A 226 -4.96 8.55 -0.66
C ASN A 226 -3.49 8.29 -0.98
N TYR A 227 -2.93 8.89 -2.06
CA TYR A 227 -1.55 8.66 -2.49
C TYR A 227 -0.62 9.69 -1.86
N SER A 228 -0.29 9.48 -0.59
CA SER A 228 0.58 10.34 0.21
C SER A 228 1.85 9.62 0.63
N ALA A 229 2.99 10.27 0.54
CA ALA A 229 4.31 9.69 0.81
C ALA A 229 4.44 9.07 2.21
N ASP A 230 3.75 9.62 3.23
CA ASP A 230 3.74 9.06 4.60
C ASP A 230 3.05 7.68 4.69
N GLN A 231 2.29 7.31 3.67
CA GLN A 231 1.65 5.99 3.55
C GLN A 231 2.37 5.07 2.56
N MET A 232 3.57 5.45 2.10
CA MET A 232 4.32 4.68 1.12
C MET A 232 5.56 4.02 1.72
N GLY A 233 5.87 2.83 1.20
CA GLY A 233 7.10 2.11 1.46
C GLY A 233 7.72 1.64 0.14
N LEU A 234 8.96 2.05 -0.11
CA LEU A 234 9.73 1.71 -1.31
C LEU A 234 10.85 0.74 -0.96
N VAL A 235 11.01 -0.30 -1.75
CA VAL A 235 12.14 -1.23 -1.67
C VAL A 235 12.85 -1.24 -3.03
N ILE A 236 14.17 -1.13 -3.01
CA ILE A 236 15.03 -1.17 -4.19
C ILE A 236 16.11 -2.20 -4.00
N LEU A 237 16.33 -3.02 -5.02
CA LEU A 237 17.45 -3.94 -5.13
C LEU A 237 18.18 -3.69 -6.46
N ALA A 238 19.49 -3.45 -6.39
CA ALA A 238 20.34 -3.29 -7.57
C ALA A 238 21.81 -3.66 -7.28
N ASP A 239 22.62 -3.66 -8.34
CA ASP A 239 24.08 -3.91 -8.26
C ASP A 239 24.88 -2.70 -7.75
N GLN A 240 24.29 -1.52 -7.76
CA GLN A 240 24.87 -0.26 -7.29
C GLN A 240 25.11 -0.28 -5.78
N SER A 241 26.10 0.49 -5.33
CA SER A 241 26.37 0.70 -3.91
C SER A 241 25.21 1.41 -3.20
N LEU A 242 25.08 1.25 -1.89
CA LEU A 242 24.06 1.94 -1.09
C LEU A 242 24.12 3.47 -1.22
N ASP A 243 25.33 4.04 -1.38
CA ASP A 243 25.50 5.49 -1.54
C ASP A 243 25.00 5.97 -2.90
N GLU A 244 25.25 5.21 -3.98
CA GLU A 244 24.73 5.49 -5.32
C GLU A 244 23.21 5.35 -5.35
N LEU A 245 22.65 4.31 -4.74
CA LEU A 245 21.21 4.11 -4.64
C LEU A 245 20.53 5.24 -3.85
N GLU A 246 21.10 5.66 -2.72
CA GLU A 246 20.57 6.78 -1.94
C GLU A 246 20.62 8.09 -2.71
N ALA A 247 21.72 8.35 -3.43
CA ALA A 247 21.88 9.54 -4.26
C ALA A 247 20.87 9.58 -5.43
N LEU A 248 20.50 8.42 -5.98
CA LEU A 248 19.49 8.29 -7.03
C LEU A 248 18.06 8.46 -6.48
N VAL A 249 17.74 7.76 -5.41
CA VAL A 249 16.39 7.61 -4.88
C VAL A 249 15.91 8.86 -4.15
N THR A 250 16.78 9.47 -3.35
CA THR A 250 16.38 10.58 -2.47
C THR A 250 15.84 11.79 -3.24
N PRO A 251 16.51 12.36 -4.26
CA PRO A 251 15.97 13.52 -4.97
C PRO A 251 14.74 13.18 -5.80
N LEU A 252 14.61 11.93 -6.24
CA LEU A 252 13.50 11.49 -7.07
C LEU A 252 12.22 11.30 -6.24
N PHE A 253 12.26 10.49 -5.21
CA PHE A 253 11.07 10.16 -4.42
C PHE A 253 10.69 11.22 -3.38
N ASN A 254 11.57 12.16 -3.04
CA ASN A 254 11.18 13.35 -2.28
C ASN A 254 10.19 14.27 -3.02
N GLN A 255 10.02 14.10 -4.33
CA GLN A 255 9.02 14.83 -5.11
C GLN A 255 7.60 14.29 -4.90
N VAL A 256 7.45 13.07 -4.41
CA VAL A 256 6.13 12.51 -4.08
C VAL A 256 5.51 13.33 -2.97
N LYS A 257 4.28 13.80 -3.20
CA LYS A 257 3.57 14.67 -2.27
C LYS A 257 3.29 13.96 -0.94
N ASN A 258 3.54 14.64 0.16
CA ASN A 258 3.08 14.23 1.49
C ASN A 258 1.94 15.15 1.94
N THR A 259 0.80 14.57 2.24
CA THR A 259 -0.40 15.26 2.77
C THR A 259 -0.70 14.88 4.21
N ASP A 260 0.17 14.07 4.82
CA ASP A 260 0.13 13.66 6.24
C ASP A 260 -1.20 13.02 6.66
N ILE A 261 -1.70 12.13 5.81
CA ILE A 261 -3.02 11.50 5.98
C ILE A 261 -3.06 10.43 7.08
N GLY A 262 -1.89 9.96 7.50
CA GLY A 262 -1.77 8.92 8.52
C GLY A 262 -2.32 7.55 8.12
N SER A 263 -2.17 6.57 9.00
CA SER A 263 -2.72 5.23 8.83
C SER A 263 -4.22 5.22 9.09
N SER A 264 -4.97 4.49 8.28
CA SER A 264 -6.42 4.33 8.42
C SER A 264 -6.82 2.87 8.18
N TYR A 265 -7.65 2.36 9.06
CA TYR A 265 -8.33 1.06 8.92
C TYR A 265 -9.82 1.26 9.23
N PRO A 266 -10.71 0.41 8.68
CA PRO A 266 -12.11 0.44 9.04
C PRO A 266 -12.30 0.23 10.55
N ASP A 267 -13.14 1.05 11.17
CA ASP A 267 -13.49 0.95 12.59
C ASP A 267 -14.54 -0.14 12.83
N GLU A 268 -15.30 -0.50 11.80
CA GLU A 268 -16.35 -1.49 11.87
C GLU A 268 -15.76 -2.90 12.03
N ALA A 269 -16.40 -3.71 12.87
CA ALA A 269 -16.00 -5.10 13.00
C ALA A 269 -16.27 -5.88 11.69
N LEU A 270 -15.29 -6.66 11.22
CA LEU A 270 -15.41 -7.48 10.01
C LEU A 270 -16.57 -8.50 10.12
N PHE A 271 -16.83 -9.02 11.33
CA PHE A 271 -17.93 -9.93 11.64
C PHE A 271 -18.70 -9.43 12.84
N THR A 272 -20.01 -9.64 12.84
CA THR A 272 -20.87 -9.40 13.99
C THR A 272 -21.48 -10.72 14.48
N ARG A 273 -21.92 -10.76 15.74
CA ARG A 273 -22.61 -11.94 16.29
C ARG A 273 -23.93 -12.25 15.58
N ALA A 274 -24.55 -11.24 15.00
CA ALA A 274 -25.80 -11.42 14.25
C ALA A 274 -25.63 -12.19 12.95
N GLN A 275 -24.41 -12.24 12.40
CA GLN A 275 -24.09 -12.86 11.12
C GLN A 275 -23.51 -14.28 11.28
N LEU A 276 -23.09 -14.66 12.48
CA LEU A 276 -22.44 -15.95 12.73
C LEU A 276 -23.25 -16.80 13.73
N PRO A 277 -23.30 -18.14 13.56
CA PRO A 277 -22.73 -18.91 12.45
C PRO A 277 -23.54 -18.72 11.14
N ALA A 278 -22.87 -18.76 10.01
CA ALA A 278 -23.47 -18.68 8.68
C ALA A 278 -23.14 -19.93 7.85
N VAL A 279 -24.09 -20.41 7.07
CA VAL A 279 -23.87 -21.45 6.05
C VAL A 279 -24.09 -20.81 4.68
N LEU A 280 -23.05 -20.84 3.87
CA LEU A 280 -23.08 -20.30 2.50
C LEU A 280 -22.94 -21.46 1.51
N THR A 281 -23.82 -21.52 0.53
CA THR A 281 -23.78 -22.54 -0.52
C THR A 281 -23.54 -21.86 -1.86
N SER A 282 -22.58 -22.40 -2.62
CA SER A 282 -22.27 -21.97 -3.98
C SER A 282 -22.34 -23.16 -4.92
N ILE A 283 -22.93 -22.97 -6.09
CA ILE A 283 -22.91 -23.98 -7.15
C ILE A 283 -21.65 -23.75 -7.98
N SER A 284 -20.77 -24.75 -8.03
CA SER A 284 -19.55 -24.70 -8.83
C SER A 284 -19.87 -24.82 -10.33
N LEU A 285 -19.02 -24.21 -11.16
CA LEU A 285 -19.08 -24.31 -12.62
C LEU A 285 -18.44 -25.60 -13.13
N LYS A 286 -17.48 -26.13 -12.38
CA LYS A 286 -16.82 -27.43 -12.66
C LYS A 286 -17.28 -28.42 -11.60
N GLU A 287 -17.15 -29.70 -11.91
CA GLU A 287 -17.43 -30.78 -10.95
C GLU A 287 -16.42 -30.67 -9.81
N LYS A 288 -16.85 -30.07 -8.71
CA LYS A 288 -16.03 -29.83 -7.51
C LYS A 288 -16.92 -29.89 -6.27
N TYR A 289 -16.54 -30.73 -5.32
CA TYR A 289 -17.16 -30.80 -4.01
C TYR A 289 -16.17 -30.27 -2.97
N GLN A 290 -16.50 -29.19 -2.30
CA GLN A 290 -15.64 -28.55 -1.31
C GLN A 290 -16.47 -28.07 -0.12
N ILE A 291 -15.96 -28.33 1.09
CA ILE A 291 -16.46 -27.73 2.31
C ILE A 291 -15.32 -26.89 2.90
N ALA A 292 -15.60 -25.66 3.24
CA ALA A 292 -14.66 -24.76 3.92
C ALA A 292 -15.25 -24.31 5.26
N TYR A 293 -14.49 -24.46 6.34
CA TYR A 293 -14.81 -23.93 7.66
C TYR A 293 -13.94 -22.70 7.90
N ASN A 294 -14.59 -21.55 8.07
CA ASN A 294 -13.91 -20.27 8.31
C ASN A 294 -14.17 -19.81 9.74
N PHE A 295 -13.11 -19.52 10.47
CA PHE A 295 -13.19 -19.05 11.86
C PHE A 295 -12.60 -17.63 11.94
N PRO A 296 -13.35 -16.63 12.44
CA PRO A 296 -12.77 -15.33 12.71
C PRO A 296 -11.66 -15.45 13.75
N MET A 297 -10.54 -14.79 13.49
CA MET A 297 -9.41 -14.72 14.43
C MET A 297 -9.07 -13.26 14.72
N PRO A 298 -8.48 -12.97 15.90
CA PRO A 298 -7.89 -11.66 16.16
C PRO A 298 -6.82 -11.31 15.13
N ASN A 299 -6.64 -10.01 14.89
CA ASN A 299 -5.53 -9.55 14.04
C ASN A 299 -4.18 -9.90 14.68
N THR A 300 -3.34 -10.66 13.97
CA THR A 300 -2.04 -11.11 14.45
C THR A 300 -0.88 -10.23 13.99
N ARG A 301 -1.14 -9.13 13.26
CA ARG A 301 -0.11 -8.23 12.72
C ARG A 301 0.86 -7.71 13.80
N GLU A 302 0.34 -7.33 14.96
CA GLU A 302 1.18 -6.82 16.06
C GLU A 302 2.07 -7.90 16.70
N VAL A 303 1.67 -9.16 16.58
CA VAL A 303 2.40 -10.32 17.13
C VAL A 303 3.18 -11.09 16.06
N TYR A 304 3.51 -10.44 14.94
CA TYR A 304 4.20 -11.04 13.80
C TYR A 304 5.53 -11.74 14.15
N LYS A 305 6.17 -11.37 15.25
CA LYS A 305 7.41 -12.01 15.71
C LYS A 305 7.20 -13.40 16.29
N THR A 306 6.04 -13.63 16.93
CA THR A 306 5.70 -14.91 17.57
C THR A 306 4.84 -15.79 16.69
N LYS A 307 4.11 -15.21 15.72
CA LYS A 307 3.33 -15.89 14.67
C LYS A 307 2.43 -17.02 15.24
N PRO A 308 1.55 -16.73 16.20
CA PRO A 308 0.74 -17.77 16.86
C PRO A 308 -0.17 -18.52 15.88
N GLU A 309 -0.63 -17.85 14.82
CA GLU A 309 -1.42 -18.46 13.75
C GLU A 309 -0.68 -19.58 13.03
N GLN A 310 0.66 -19.53 12.92
CA GLN A 310 1.44 -20.57 12.27
C GLN A 310 1.45 -21.87 13.09
N TYR A 311 1.39 -21.80 14.41
CA TYR A 311 1.25 -22.99 15.26
C TYR A 311 -0.08 -23.68 15.03
N ILE A 312 -1.17 -22.91 14.97
CA ILE A 312 -2.52 -23.43 14.68
C ILE A 312 -2.55 -24.03 13.27
N SER A 313 -2.01 -23.34 12.30
CA SER A 313 -1.93 -23.81 10.91
C SER A 313 -1.13 -25.10 10.79
N ASN A 314 0.01 -25.19 11.49
CA ASN A 314 0.83 -26.41 11.49
C ASN A 314 0.08 -27.59 12.10
N LEU A 315 -0.62 -27.38 13.24
CA LEU A 315 -1.38 -28.45 13.89
C LEU A 315 -2.56 -28.94 13.03
N LEU A 316 -3.26 -28.03 12.37
CA LEU A 316 -4.39 -28.39 11.49
C LEU A 316 -3.94 -29.00 10.16
N GLY A 317 -2.86 -28.50 9.59
CA GLY A 317 -2.31 -28.95 8.31
C GLY A 317 -1.33 -30.11 8.39
N HIS A 318 -1.07 -30.65 9.58
CA HIS A 318 -0.15 -31.79 9.76
C HIS A 318 -0.71 -33.05 9.12
N GLU A 319 0.14 -33.81 8.41
CA GLU A 319 -0.27 -35.01 7.66
C GLU A 319 0.05 -36.33 8.39
N GLY A 320 0.75 -36.29 9.51
CA GLY A 320 1.14 -37.48 10.27
C GLY A 320 -0.03 -38.23 10.87
N LYS A 321 0.22 -39.46 11.33
CA LYS A 321 -0.79 -40.33 11.93
C LYS A 321 -1.54 -39.63 13.07
N GLY A 322 -2.87 -39.68 13.04
CA GLY A 322 -3.73 -39.04 14.04
C GLY A 322 -4.07 -37.57 13.74
N SER A 323 -3.54 -37.02 12.65
CA SER A 323 -3.93 -35.69 12.16
C SER A 323 -5.31 -35.69 11.52
N LEU A 324 -5.88 -34.50 11.34
CA LEU A 324 -7.14 -34.36 10.60
C LEU A 324 -6.99 -34.95 9.17
N HIS A 325 -5.90 -34.64 8.48
CA HIS A 325 -5.62 -35.17 7.14
C HIS A 325 -5.62 -36.70 7.13
N SER A 326 -4.88 -37.36 8.05
CA SER A 326 -4.83 -38.82 8.08
C SER A 326 -6.18 -39.47 8.36
N VAL A 327 -7.00 -38.86 9.23
CA VAL A 327 -8.36 -39.37 9.52
C VAL A 327 -9.29 -39.23 8.33
N LEU A 328 -9.21 -38.11 7.61
CA LEU A 328 -10.04 -37.89 6.40
C LEU A 328 -9.64 -38.84 5.28
N ASN A 329 -8.34 -39.07 5.10
CA ASN A 329 -7.79 -40.01 4.11
C ASN A 329 -8.19 -41.47 4.45
N GLU A 330 -8.04 -41.92 5.71
CA GLU A 330 -8.47 -43.24 6.16
C GLU A 330 -9.97 -43.50 5.92
N ARG A 331 -10.79 -42.43 5.94
CA ARG A 331 -12.23 -42.51 5.66
C ARG A 331 -12.56 -42.41 4.16
N GLY A 332 -11.57 -42.15 3.31
CA GLY A 332 -11.78 -41.96 1.87
C GLY A 332 -12.55 -40.66 1.53
N TRP A 333 -12.41 -39.63 2.36
CA TRP A 333 -13.07 -38.34 2.14
C TRP A 333 -12.18 -37.35 1.40
N ILE A 334 -10.89 -37.59 1.36
CA ILE A 334 -9.86 -36.87 0.59
C ILE A 334 -8.84 -37.87 0.02
#